data_da8200e942989d22f37f2b937bb7bf50
#
_entry.id   da8200e942989d22f37f2b937bb7bf50
#
_cell.length_a   1.000
_cell.length_b   1.000
_cell.length_c   1.000
_cell.angle_alpha   90.00
_cell.angle_beta   90.00
_cell.angle_gamma   90.00
#
_symmetry.space_group_name_H-M   'P 1'
#
loop_
_entity.id
_entity.type
_entity.pdbx_description
1 polymer ?
#
loop_
_entity_poly.entity_id
_entity_poly.type
_entity_poly.pdbx_seq_one_letter_code
_entity_poly.pdbx_strand_id
1 'polypeptide(L)'
;MRKEEAMKLVAWTPIIFSRKGFPRDKENRPFLPRNVFEEAITSAVIFHHLKKDKALANKVKKYLTTKGLKLEEIAADVKRMVLEKYPIMEELKIPERVYLPEEKVRTEYVEVFDLKEKVDVKGFRTEVFKGTVEVEIDSPHIEKLKAAAHSYAEALARMEKDLLEDHPLAELFYNELLNEIKRWEIPLRLGMWTEVHFKGDLLFFWKVKEVREFIIRELGIDIRPRYVLYLPKERATTGWCELTKREV
;
A
#
# COMPACT_ATOMS: atom_id res chain seq x y z
N MET A 1 27.08 -19.51 -11.42
CA MET A 1 26.10 -18.87 -10.51
C MET A 1 26.14 -17.36 -10.79
N ARG A 2 25.13 -16.80 -11.45
CA ARG A 2 24.97 -15.35 -11.49
C ARG A 2 24.66 -14.93 -10.06
N LYS A 3 25.43 -14.00 -9.49
CA LYS A 3 25.00 -13.29 -8.28
C LYS A 3 23.68 -12.62 -8.66
N GLU A 4 22.58 -13.09 -8.08
CA GLU A 4 21.32 -12.36 -8.12
C GLU A 4 21.62 -11.00 -7.52
N GLU A 5 21.48 -9.96 -8.32
CA GLU A 5 21.68 -8.60 -7.84
C GLU A 5 20.59 -8.32 -6.81
N ALA A 6 20.99 -8.10 -5.56
CA ALA A 6 20.07 -7.77 -4.48
C ALA A 6 19.29 -6.49 -4.86
N MET A 7 17.99 -6.50 -4.62
CA MET A 7 17.18 -5.28 -4.74
C MET A 7 17.43 -4.36 -3.56
N LYS A 8 17.21 -3.07 -3.75
CA LYS A 8 17.24 -2.07 -2.69
C LYS A 8 15.83 -1.57 -2.45
N LEU A 9 15.45 -1.50 -1.18
CA LEU A 9 14.27 -0.78 -0.72
C LEU A 9 14.68 0.64 -0.36
N VAL A 10 14.12 1.61 -1.05
CA VAL A 10 14.31 3.04 -0.77
C VAL A 10 13.02 3.61 -0.20
N ALA A 11 13.03 3.95 1.07
CA ALA A 11 11.92 4.65 1.69
C ALA A 11 11.98 6.15 1.33
N TRP A 12 11.22 6.56 0.34
CA TRP A 12 11.14 7.95 -0.10
C TRP A 12 10.42 8.82 0.93
N THR A 13 9.34 8.28 1.52
CA THR A 13 8.76 8.81 2.75
C THR A 13 8.88 7.79 3.87
N PRO A 14 8.91 8.24 5.14
CA PRO A 14 9.10 7.33 6.25
C PRO A 14 8.06 6.22 6.33
N ILE A 15 8.52 5.01 6.62
CA ILE A 15 7.69 3.84 6.88
C ILE A 15 7.36 3.80 8.37
N ILE A 16 6.08 3.58 8.68
CA ILE A 16 5.57 3.28 10.03
C ILE A 16 5.05 1.86 10.03
N PHE A 17 5.44 1.05 11.02
CA PHE A 17 4.88 -0.30 11.17
C PHE A 17 3.62 -0.29 12.03
N SER A 18 3.69 0.33 13.20
CA SER A 18 2.58 0.44 14.15
C SER A 18 2.78 1.61 15.12
N ARG A 19 1.76 1.90 15.92
CA ARG A 19 1.86 2.89 17.01
C ARG A 19 2.92 2.52 18.07
N LYS A 20 3.29 1.24 18.16
CA LYS A 20 4.29 0.71 19.11
C LYS A 20 5.71 0.66 18.51
N GLY A 21 5.88 1.06 17.25
CA GLY A 21 7.16 0.99 16.55
C GLY A 21 7.34 -0.30 15.75
N PHE A 22 8.59 -0.58 15.36
CA PHE A 22 8.95 -1.77 14.60
C PHE A 22 9.08 -3.00 15.49
N PRO A 23 8.73 -4.18 14.98
CA PRO A 23 9.07 -5.42 15.65
C PRO A 23 10.59 -5.57 15.73
N ARG A 24 11.06 -6.20 16.82
CA ARG A 24 12.47 -6.41 17.10
C ARG A 24 12.72 -7.88 17.40
N ASP A 25 13.88 -8.38 16.98
CA ASP A 25 14.30 -9.74 17.29
C ASP A 25 14.87 -9.86 18.72
N LYS A 26 15.40 -11.03 19.03
CA LYS A 26 15.97 -11.30 20.37
C LYS A 26 17.20 -10.43 20.68
N GLU A 27 17.88 -9.93 19.67
CA GLU A 27 19.03 -9.02 19.78
C GLU A 27 18.63 -7.55 19.70
N ASN A 28 17.32 -7.29 19.80
CA ASN A 28 16.74 -5.95 19.75
C ASN A 28 16.93 -5.22 18.39
N ARG A 29 17.10 -5.98 17.30
CA ARG A 29 17.25 -5.41 15.96
C ARG A 29 15.88 -5.17 15.30
N PRO A 30 15.58 -3.95 14.82
CA PRO A 30 14.32 -3.63 14.16
C PRO A 30 14.24 -4.26 12.78
N PHE A 31 13.04 -4.70 12.38
CA PHE A 31 12.82 -5.27 11.06
C PHE A 31 11.41 -5.00 10.52
N LEU A 32 11.27 -5.11 9.21
CA LEU A 32 9.98 -5.21 8.54
C LEU A 32 9.68 -6.69 8.30
N PRO A 33 8.55 -7.21 8.79
CA PRO A 33 8.16 -8.60 8.52
C PRO A 33 7.69 -8.77 7.07
N ARG A 34 7.80 -10.00 6.55
CA ARG A 34 7.39 -10.41 5.20
C ARG A 34 6.00 -9.92 4.80
N ASN A 35 5.03 -10.03 5.70
CA ASN A 35 3.64 -9.69 5.42
C ASN A 35 3.43 -8.23 5.00
N VAL A 36 4.28 -7.31 5.41
CA VAL A 36 4.23 -5.91 4.97
C VAL A 36 4.42 -5.80 3.46
N PHE A 37 5.36 -6.55 2.92
CA PHE A 37 5.61 -6.60 1.47
C PHE A 37 4.53 -7.41 0.74
N GLU A 38 4.16 -8.56 1.27
CA GLU A 38 3.12 -9.41 0.67
C GLU A 38 1.79 -8.69 0.54
N GLU A 39 1.36 -7.97 1.56
CA GLU A 39 0.11 -7.20 1.53
C GLU A 39 0.16 -6.08 0.48
N ALA A 40 1.26 -5.34 0.41
CA ALA A 40 1.41 -4.27 -0.56
C ALA A 40 1.41 -4.79 -2.00
N ILE A 41 2.16 -5.85 -2.27
CA ILE A 41 2.26 -6.46 -3.60
C ILE A 41 0.94 -7.13 -3.99
N THR A 42 0.31 -7.87 -3.07
CA THR A 42 -1.00 -8.50 -3.31
C THR A 42 -2.07 -7.46 -3.65
N SER A 43 -2.11 -6.35 -2.92
CA SER A 43 -3.06 -5.26 -3.20
C SER A 43 -2.85 -4.67 -4.59
N ALA A 44 -1.60 -4.50 -5.00
CA ALA A 44 -1.27 -4.02 -6.34
C ALA A 44 -1.74 -5.00 -7.44
N VAL A 45 -1.50 -6.29 -7.24
CA VAL A 45 -1.91 -7.37 -8.17
C VAL A 45 -3.44 -7.42 -8.31
N ILE A 46 -4.15 -7.37 -7.20
CA ILE A 46 -5.62 -7.40 -7.20
C ILE A 46 -6.17 -6.19 -7.96
N PHE A 47 -5.75 -4.99 -7.60
CA PHE A 47 -6.21 -3.76 -8.24
C PHE A 47 -5.93 -3.75 -9.75
N HIS A 48 -4.72 -4.08 -10.14
CA HIS A 48 -4.29 -4.07 -11.54
C HIS A 48 -5.11 -5.01 -12.42
N HIS A 49 -5.33 -6.25 -11.96
CA HIS A 49 -6.08 -7.23 -12.73
C HIS A 49 -7.58 -6.94 -12.77
N LEU A 50 -8.17 -6.45 -11.68
CA LEU A 50 -9.57 -5.99 -11.69
C LEU A 50 -9.77 -4.79 -12.63
N LYS A 51 -8.78 -3.90 -12.71
CA LYS A 51 -8.83 -2.76 -13.63
C LYS A 51 -8.70 -3.17 -15.10
N LYS A 52 -7.83 -4.13 -15.41
CA LYS A 52 -7.53 -4.54 -16.80
C LYS A 52 -8.43 -5.64 -17.35
N ASP A 53 -8.81 -6.59 -16.52
CA ASP A 53 -9.61 -7.74 -16.94
C ASP A 53 -11.10 -7.47 -16.71
N LYS A 54 -11.77 -7.03 -17.77
CA LYS A 54 -13.20 -6.71 -17.73
C LYS A 54 -14.08 -7.92 -17.37
N ALA A 55 -13.71 -9.12 -17.84
CA ALA A 55 -14.45 -10.33 -17.53
C ALA A 55 -14.35 -10.67 -16.04
N LEU A 56 -13.15 -10.58 -15.46
CA LEU A 56 -12.92 -10.75 -14.03
C LEU A 56 -13.65 -9.68 -13.21
N ALA A 57 -13.56 -8.42 -13.62
CA ALA A 57 -14.27 -7.33 -12.96
C ALA A 57 -15.80 -7.55 -12.95
N ASN A 58 -16.36 -8.01 -14.07
CA ASN A 58 -17.78 -8.34 -14.16
C ASN A 58 -18.16 -9.53 -13.28
N LYS A 59 -17.32 -10.55 -13.19
CA LYS A 59 -17.51 -11.70 -12.28
C LYS A 59 -17.54 -11.24 -10.82
N VAL A 60 -16.61 -10.35 -10.43
CA VAL A 60 -16.59 -9.76 -9.09
C VAL A 60 -17.84 -8.92 -8.81
N LYS A 61 -18.26 -8.08 -9.74
CA LYS A 61 -19.48 -7.29 -9.62
C LYS A 61 -20.71 -8.18 -9.41
N LYS A 62 -20.81 -9.26 -10.18
CA LYS A 62 -21.91 -10.25 -10.06
C LYS A 62 -21.88 -10.95 -8.70
N TYR A 63 -20.69 -11.32 -8.22
CA TYR A 63 -20.49 -11.90 -6.90
C TYR A 63 -20.99 -10.97 -5.78
N LEU A 64 -20.71 -9.67 -5.86
CA LEU A 64 -21.13 -8.66 -4.88
C LEU A 64 -22.64 -8.51 -4.76
N THR A 65 -23.43 -8.94 -5.76
CA THR A 65 -24.91 -8.93 -5.68
C THR A 65 -25.49 -10.04 -4.80
N THR A 66 -24.64 -10.95 -4.29
CA THR A 66 -25.05 -12.02 -3.37
C THR A 66 -25.36 -11.41 -2.00
N LYS A 67 -26.58 -11.68 -1.48
CA LYS A 67 -27.01 -11.14 -0.20
C LYS A 67 -26.30 -11.79 0.99
N GLY A 68 -26.07 -11.01 2.04
CA GLY A 68 -25.56 -11.49 3.32
C GLY A 68 -24.04 -11.59 3.43
N LEU A 69 -23.28 -11.08 2.45
CA LEU A 69 -21.82 -11.07 2.50
C LEU A 69 -21.31 -10.02 3.49
N LYS A 70 -20.23 -10.38 4.22
CA LYS A 70 -19.47 -9.45 5.05
C LYS A 70 -18.26 -8.92 4.28
N LEU A 71 -17.79 -7.72 4.64
CA LEU A 71 -16.67 -7.09 3.93
C LEU A 71 -15.40 -7.97 3.94
N GLU A 72 -15.10 -8.62 5.06
CA GLU A 72 -13.94 -9.51 5.19
C GLU A 72 -14.06 -10.74 4.28
N GLU A 73 -15.27 -11.30 4.14
CA GLU A 73 -15.56 -12.42 3.23
C GLU A 73 -15.41 -11.98 1.79
N ILE A 74 -15.90 -10.79 1.44
CA ILE A 74 -15.77 -10.20 0.11
C ILE A 74 -14.28 -10.04 -0.25
N ALA A 75 -13.48 -9.46 0.64
CA ALA A 75 -12.05 -9.24 0.42
C ALA A 75 -11.30 -10.57 0.19
N ALA A 76 -11.58 -11.59 1.00
CA ALA A 76 -10.97 -12.91 0.87
C ALA A 76 -11.35 -13.60 -0.44
N ASP A 77 -12.63 -13.57 -0.81
CA ASP A 77 -13.12 -14.19 -2.03
C ASP A 77 -12.64 -13.48 -3.30
N VAL A 78 -12.62 -12.15 -3.30
CA VAL A 78 -12.09 -11.37 -4.43
C VAL A 78 -10.61 -11.65 -4.61
N LYS A 79 -9.83 -11.68 -3.52
CA LYS A 79 -8.41 -12.08 -3.56
C LYS A 79 -8.23 -13.45 -4.19
N ARG A 80 -9.02 -14.44 -3.75
CA ARG A 80 -8.98 -15.80 -4.29
C ARG A 80 -9.31 -15.82 -5.79
N MET A 81 -10.40 -15.16 -6.21
CA MET A 81 -10.80 -15.10 -7.61
C MET A 81 -9.72 -14.50 -8.53
N VAL A 82 -9.02 -13.47 -8.05
CA VAL A 82 -7.93 -12.83 -8.82
C VAL A 82 -6.71 -13.74 -8.88
N LEU A 83 -6.25 -14.27 -7.75
CA LEU A 83 -5.02 -15.05 -7.67
C LEU A 83 -5.14 -16.44 -8.30
N GLU A 84 -6.31 -17.05 -8.31
CA GLU A 84 -6.56 -18.29 -9.08
C GLU A 84 -6.40 -18.07 -10.59
N LYS A 85 -6.84 -16.92 -11.09
CA LYS A 85 -6.69 -16.58 -12.52
C LYS A 85 -5.28 -16.09 -12.86
N TYR A 86 -4.64 -15.39 -11.93
CA TYR A 86 -3.32 -14.77 -12.09
C TYR A 86 -2.38 -15.19 -10.94
N PRO A 87 -1.80 -16.40 -11.00
CA PRO A 87 -1.02 -16.96 -9.89
C PRO A 87 0.42 -16.38 -9.81
N ILE A 88 0.58 -15.09 -10.03
CA ILE A 88 1.89 -14.42 -10.06
C ILE A 88 2.53 -14.24 -8.68
N MET A 89 1.76 -14.50 -7.61
CA MET A 89 2.27 -14.46 -6.24
C MET A 89 2.90 -15.77 -5.76
N GLU A 90 2.63 -16.90 -6.43
CA GLU A 90 3.02 -18.23 -5.95
C GLU A 90 4.53 -18.43 -5.85
N GLU A 91 5.29 -17.85 -6.78
CA GLU A 91 6.73 -17.97 -6.83
C GLU A 91 7.47 -16.74 -6.29
N LEU A 92 6.76 -15.84 -5.64
CA LEU A 92 7.34 -14.66 -5.03
C LEU A 92 8.10 -15.04 -3.76
N LYS A 93 9.40 -14.76 -3.76
CA LYS A 93 10.27 -14.96 -2.61
C LYS A 93 10.52 -13.64 -1.92
N ILE A 94 10.18 -13.58 -0.64
CA ILE A 94 10.45 -12.45 0.24
C ILE A 94 11.04 -12.99 1.54
N PRO A 95 12.11 -12.39 2.09
CA PRO A 95 12.67 -12.83 3.36
C PRO A 95 11.67 -12.64 4.49
N GLU A 96 11.73 -13.48 5.52
CA GLU A 96 10.84 -13.36 6.69
C GLU A 96 11.00 -12.04 7.42
N ARG A 97 12.22 -11.52 7.43
CA ARG A 97 12.60 -10.27 8.09
C ARG A 97 13.52 -9.46 7.20
N VAL A 98 13.19 -8.21 7.01
CA VAL A 98 14.06 -7.22 6.40
C VAL A 98 14.57 -6.31 7.50
N TYR A 99 15.81 -6.51 7.93
CA TYR A 99 16.42 -5.72 9.01
C TYR A 99 16.65 -4.29 8.59
N LEU A 100 16.30 -3.37 9.48
CA LEU A 100 16.47 -1.94 9.29
C LEU A 100 17.74 -1.48 10.02
N PRO A 101 18.57 -0.61 9.42
CA PRO A 101 19.69 0.01 10.13
C PRO A 101 19.17 0.84 11.31
N GLU A 102 19.63 0.54 12.52
CA GLU A 102 19.16 1.21 13.74
C GLU A 102 19.34 2.74 13.68
N GLU A 103 20.43 3.21 13.10
CA GLU A 103 20.73 4.63 12.92
C GLU A 103 19.76 5.35 11.97
N LYS A 104 18.97 4.63 11.19
CA LYS A 104 17.93 5.15 10.29
C LYS A 104 16.52 5.06 10.87
N VAL A 105 16.41 4.45 12.04
CA VAL A 105 15.15 4.37 12.80
C VAL A 105 15.14 5.50 13.83
N ARG A 106 14.09 6.30 13.81
CA ARG A 106 13.93 7.42 14.74
C ARG A 106 12.48 7.55 15.17
N THR A 107 12.24 8.21 16.31
CA THR A 107 10.90 8.50 16.78
C THR A 107 10.44 9.85 16.24
N GLU A 108 9.27 9.88 15.61
CA GLU A 108 8.65 11.09 15.12
C GLU A 108 7.18 11.19 15.55
N TYR A 109 6.66 12.41 15.56
CA TYR A 109 5.25 12.68 15.74
C TYR A 109 4.51 12.48 14.43
N VAL A 110 3.40 11.76 14.48
CA VAL A 110 2.52 11.45 13.36
C VAL A 110 1.19 12.15 13.59
N GLU A 111 0.79 12.99 12.63
CA GLU A 111 -0.55 13.55 12.59
C GLU A 111 -1.52 12.56 11.94
N VAL A 112 -2.75 12.58 12.43
CA VAL A 112 -3.85 11.81 11.87
C VAL A 112 -4.88 12.81 11.34
N PHE A 113 -5.08 12.83 10.03
CA PHE A 113 -6.06 13.68 9.39
C PHE A 113 -7.37 12.91 9.17
N ASP A 114 -8.48 13.44 9.69
CA ASP A 114 -9.81 12.89 9.46
C ASP A 114 -10.35 13.43 8.12
N LEU A 115 -10.43 12.54 7.13
CA LEU A 115 -10.88 12.88 5.78
C LEU A 115 -12.37 13.25 5.70
N LYS A 116 -13.17 12.80 6.67
CA LYS A 116 -14.60 13.12 6.73
C LYS A 116 -14.83 14.49 7.34
N GLU A 117 -14.24 14.72 8.51
CA GLU A 117 -14.40 15.98 9.24
C GLU A 117 -13.43 17.08 8.77
N LYS A 118 -12.44 16.71 7.93
CA LYS A 118 -11.40 17.60 7.35
C LYS A 118 -10.61 18.37 8.40
N VAL A 119 -10.25 17.68 9.47
CA VAL A 119 -9.47 18.22 10.58
C VAL A 119 -8.41 17.23 11.03
N ASP A 120 -7.33 17.75 11.63
CA ASP A 120 -6.39 16.93 12.36
C ASP A 120 -7.03 16.46 13.67
N VAL A 121 -6.90 15.17 13.95
CA VAL A 121 -7.27 14.57 15.23
C VAL A 121 -6.00 14.20 16.00
N LYS A 122 -6.16 13.77 17.26
CA LYS A 122 -5.01 13.44 18.10
C LYS A 122 -4.07 12.44 17.43
N GLY A 123 -2.86 12.89 17.16
CA GLY A 123 -1.78 12.08 16.64
C GLY A 123 -1.05 11.26 17.72
N PHE A 124 0.06 10.68 17.34
CA PHE A 124 0.90 9.84 18.21
C PHE A 124 2.38 9.93 17.84
N ARG A 125 3.24 9.49 18.74
CA ARG A 125 4.67 9.33 18.46
C ARG A 125 4.98 7.86 18.24
N THR A 126 5.78 7.57 17.22
CA THR A 126 6.21 6.20 16.93
C THR A 126 7.55 6.19 16.21
N GLU A 127 8.15 5.01 16.13
CA GLU A 127 9.34 4.79 15.31
C GLU A 127 8.99 4.88 13.82
N VAL A 128 9.85 5.54 13.05
CA VAL A 128 9.78 5.64 11.59
C VAL A 128 11.12 5.25 11.00
N PHE A 129 11.08 4.68 9.80
CA PHE A 129 12.27 4.38 9.01
C PHE A 129 12.29 5.20 7.73
N LYS A 130 13.37 5.92 7.49
CA LYS A 130 13.66 6.59 6.21
C LYS A 130 15.11 6.31 5.82
N GLY A 131 15.31 5.63 4.71
CA GLY A 131 16.63 5.26 4.25
C GLY A 131 16.57 4.19 3.17
N THR A 132 17.71 3.55 2.94
CA THR A 132 17.88 2.49 1.96
C THR A 132 18.37 1.22 2.65
N VAL A 133 17.82 0.08 2.26
CA VAL A 133 18.23 -1.25 2.75
C VAL A 133 18.18 -2.27 1.63
N GLU A 134 19.13 -3.20 1.62
CA GLU A 134 19.12 -4.33 0.69
C GLU A 134 18.02 -5.33 1.07
N VAL A 135 17.31 -5.84 0.06
CA VAL A 135 16.21 -6.78 0.21
C VAL A 135 16.34 -7.88 -0.84
N GLU A 136 16.33 -9.13 -0.42
CA GLU A 136 16.33 -10.29 -1.30
C GLU A 136 14.89 -10.63 -1.72
N ILE A 137 14.36 -9.91 -2.70
CA ILE A 137 13.06 -10.19 -3.31
C ILE A 137 13.29 -10.71 -4.72
N ASP A 138 12.71 -11.86 -5.01
CA ASP A 138 12.81 -12.51 -6.33
C ASP A 138 11.46 -13.05 -6.78
N SER A 139 11.22 -12.97 -8.09
CA SER A 139 10.05 -13.55 -8.74
C SER A 139 10.32 -13.76 -10.22
N PRO A 140 9.90 -14.89 -10.82
CA PRO A 140 9.92 -15.07 -12.26
C PRO A 140 8.94 -14.13 -12.99
N HIS A 141 8.04 -13.48 -12.25
CA HIS A 141 7.01 -12.57 -12.75
C HIS A 141 7.30 -11.11 -12.43
N ILE A 142 8.56 -10.73 -12.23
CA ILE A 142 8.94 -9.39 -11.75
C ILE A 142 8.38 -8.26 -12.63
N GLU A 143 8.36 -8.43 -13.95
CA GLU A 143 7.81 -7.42 -14.86
C GLU A 143 6.28 -7.25 -14.72
N LYS A 144 5.57 -8.34 -14.42
CA LYS A 144 4.12 -8.27 -14.14
C LYS A 144 3.86 -7.60 -12.80
N LEU A 145 4.68 -7.89 -11.79
CA LEU A 145 4.61 -7.24 -10.48
C LEU A 145 4.90 -5.75 -10.59
N LYS A 146 5.90 -5.37 -11.38
CA LYS A 146 6.23 -3.98 -11.67
C LYS A 146 5.06 -3.23 -12.31
N ALA A 147 4.43 -3.80 -13.33
CA ALA A 147 3.26 -3.21 -13.98
C ALA A 147 2.09 -3.04 -12.99
N ALA A 148 1.83 -4.05 -12.15
CA ALA A 148 0.80 -3.99 -11.13
C ALA A 148 1.11 -2.91 -10.06
N ALA A 149 2.35 -2.84 -9.61
CA ALA A 149 2.80 -1.85 -8.63
C ALA A 149 2.61 -0.42 -9.13
N HIS A 150 3.00 -0.12 -10.36
CA HIS A 150 2.78 1.20 -10.98
C HIS A 150 1.30 1.56 -11.08
N SER A 151 0.49 0.63 -11.58
CA SER A 151 -0.96 0.83 -11.72
C SER A 151 -1.63 1.17 -10.40
N TYR A 152 -1.28 0.43 -9.34
CA TYR A 152 -1.86 0.60 -8.02
C TYR A 152 -1.35 1.86 -7.31
N ALA A 153 -0.03 2.08 -7.30
CA ALA A 153 0.57 3.23 -6.63
C ALA A 153 0.09 4.57 -7.21
N GLU A 154 0.01 4.66 -8.53
CA GLU A 154 -0.52 5.85 -9.20
C GLU A 154 -1.99 6.09 -8.86
N ALA A 155 -2.81 5.04 -8.90
CA ALA A 155 -4.23 5.14 -8.58
C ALA A 155 -4.47 5.51 -7.10
N LEU A 156 -3.68 4.94 -6.18
CA LEU A 156 -3.73 5.23 -4.76
C LEU A 156 -3.32 6.68 -4.47
N ALA A 157 -2.23 7.14 -5.06
CA ALA A 157 -1.76 8.52 -4.90
C ALA A 157 -2.77 9.54 -5.43
N ARG A 158 -3.40 9.28 -6.57
CA ARG A 158 -4.45 10.15 -7.12
C ARG A 158 -5.69 10.18 -6.22
N MET A 159 -6.12 9.03 -5.71
CA MET A 159 -7.24 8.96 -4.77
C MET A 159 -6.97 9.79 -3.52
N GLU A 160 -5.80 9.63 -2.90
CA GLU A 160 -5.46 10.39 -1.71
C GLU A 160 -5.34 11.89 -1.97
N LYS A 161 -4.77 12.27 -3.13
CA LYS A 161 -4.73 13.68 -3.55
C LYS A 161 -6.14 14.27 -3.62
N ASP A 162 -7.08 13.55 -4.21
CA ASP A 162 -8.47 14.00 -4.34
C ASP A 162 -9.15 14.09 -2.96
N LEU A 163 -8.92 13.11 -2.07
CA LEU A 163 -9.46 13.11 -0.71
C LEU A 163 -8.88 14.21 0.19
N LEU A 164 -7.67 14.67 -0.11
CA LEU A 164 -6.94 15.71 0.60
C LEU A 164 -6.99 17.07 -0.12
N GLU A 165 -7.95 17.29 -1.04
CA GLU A 165 -7.99 18.48 -1.91
C GLU A 165 -7.90 19.82 -1.15
N ASP A 166 -8.48 19.89 0.07
CA ASP A 166 -8.43 21.06 0.93
C ASP A 166 -7.22 21.10 1.89
N HIS A 167 -6.35 20.07 1.82
CA HIS A 167 -5.16 20.00 2.65
C HIS A 167 -3.92 20.48 1.89
N PRO A 168 -2.96 21.18 2.53
CA PRO A 168 -1.74 21.67 1.87
C PRO A 168 -0.93 20.59 1.16
N LEU A 169 -0.98 19.32 1.62
CA LEU A 169 -0.29 18.20 1.00
C LEU A 169 -0.77 17.88 -0.42
N ALA A 170 -2.04 18.19 -0.76
CA ALA A 170 -2.61 17.82 -2.06
C ALA A 170 -1.80 18.35 -3.25
N GLU A 171 -1.40 19.62 -3.20
CA GLU A 171 -0.64 20.24 -4.28
C GLU A 171 0.88 20.00 -4.14
N LEU A 172 1.42 20.24 -2.95
CA LEU A 172 2.87 20.24 -2.75
C LEU A 172 3.46 18.83 -2.79
N PHE A 173 2.83 17.90 -2.09
CA PHE A 173 3.37 16.55 -1.93
C PHE A 173 2.96 15.59 -3.07
N TYR A 174 1.66 15.53 -3.41
CA TYR A 174 1.18 14.51 -4.35
C TYR A 174 1.59 14.77 -5.79
N ASN A 175 1.80 16.02 -6.20
CA ASN A 175 2.34 16.31 -7.53
C ASN A 175 3.77 15.78 -7.67
N GLU A 176 4.60 15.97 -6.67
CA GLU A 176 5.96 15.42 -6.64
C GLU A 176 5.93 13.88 -6.58
N LEU A 177 5.12 13.31 -5.68
CA LEU A 177 4.96 11.86 -5.56
C LEU A 177 4.56 11.20 -6.89
N LEU A 178 3.58 11.74 -7.59
CA LEU A 178 3.12 11.21 -8.87
C LEU A 178 4.22 11.25 -9.94
N ASN A 179 5.07 12.28 -9.92
CA ASN A 179 6.24 12.34 -10.81
C ASN A 179 7.29 11.30 -10.43
N GLU A 180 7.55 11.11 -9.15
CA GLU A 180 8.49 10.11 -8.65
C GLU A 180 8.02 8.68 -8.95
N ILE A 181 6.75 8.36 -8.70
CA ILE A 181 6.17 7.03 -9.00
C ILE A 181 6.43 6.63 -10.46
N LYS A 182 6.32 7.56 -11.40
CA LYS A 182 6.59 7.29 -12.83
C LYS A 182 8.04 6.88 -13.12
N ARG A 183 8.98 7.32 -12.29
CA ARG A 183 10.42 7.06 -12.44
C ARG A 183 10.88 5.82 -11.69
N TRP A 184 10.16 5.42 -10.64
CA TRP A 184 10.52 4.29 -9.81
C TRP A 184 10.44 2.98 -10.58
N GLU A 185 11.28 2.03 -10.22
CA GLU A 185 11.27 0.71 -10.83
C GLU A 185 10.04 -0.09 -10.35
N ILE A 186 9.89 -0.26 -9.05
CA ILE A 186 8.72 -0.90 -8.43
C ILE A 186 8.22 -0.03 -7.28
N PRO A 187 7.22 0.83 -7.52
CA PRO A 187 6.65 1.65 -6.45
C PRO A 187 5.80 0.81 -5.51
N LEU A 188 5.99 0.99 -4.21
CA LEU A 188 5.22 0.32 -3.17
C LEU A 188 4.77 1.32 -2.10
N ARG A 189 3.71 0.99 -1.41
CA ARG A 189 3.34 1.65 -0.19
C ARG A 189 3.37 0.67 0.96
N LEU A 190 4.31 0.84 1.88
CA LEU A 190 4.60 -0.10 2.95
C LEU A 190 4.17 0.42 4.31
N GLY A 191 3.77 -0.50 5.17
CA GLY A 191 3.47 -0.22 6.55
C GLY A 191 2.11 0.42 6.80
N MET A 192 1.99 1.08 7.94
CA MET A 192 0.79 1.76 8.38
C MET A 192 0.69 3.15 7.75
N TRP A 193 -0.36 3.41 6.98
CA TRP A 193 -0.60 4.71 6.36
C TRP A 193 -2.03 5.22 6.57
N THR A 194 -2.89 4.36 7.07
CA THR A 194 -4.25 4.67 7.53
C THR A 194 -4.60 3.72 8.67
N GLU A 195 -5.56 4.07 9.49
CA GLU A 195 -6.04 3.18 10.56
C GLU A 195 -6.88 2.01 10.04
N VAL A 196 -7.43 2.14 8.84
CA VAL A 196 -8.13 1.06 8.13
C VAL A 196 -7.29 0.70 6.90
N HIS A 197 -6.89 -0.57 6.80
CA HIS A 197 -6.14 -1.05 5.62
C HIS A 197 -6.98 -0.94 4.37
N PHE A 198 -6.61 0.02 3.52
CA PHE A 198 -7.22 0.21 2.22
C PHE A 198 -6.52 -0.68 1.20
N LYS A 199 -7.14 -1.80 0.87
CA LYS A 199 -6.58 -2.83 -0.02
C LYS A 199 -6.92 -2.56 -1.49
N GLY A 200 -6.28 -3.30 -2.39
CA GLY A 200 -6.45 -3.13 -3.83
C GLY A 200 -7.86 -3.37 -4.34
N ASP A 201 -8.61 -4.30 -3.73
CA ASP A 201 -10.03 -4.52 -4.00
C ASP A 201 -10.88 -3.31 -3.59
N LEU A 202 -10.63 -2.73 -2.42
CA LEU A 202 -11.33 -1.54 -1.95
C LEU A 202 -11.07 -0.33 -2.85
N LEU A 203 -9.83 -0.16 -3.32
CA LEU A 203 -9.51 0.90 -4.28
C LEU A 203 -10.27 0.71 -5.59
N PHE A 204 -10.39 -0.52 -6.09
CA PHE A 204 -11.18 -0.83 -7.27
C PHE A 204 -12.66 -0.51 -7.02
N PHE A 205 -13.22 -0.94 -5.90
CA PHE A 205 -14.62 -0.66 -5.55
C PHE A 205 -14.89 0.82 -5.40
N TRP A 206 -13.95 1.55 -4.82
CA TRP A 206 -14.05 3.01 -4.72
C TRP A 206 -14.09 3.69 -6.10
N LYS A 207 -13.26 3.24 -7.03
CA LYS A 207 -13.16 3.85 -8.37
C LYS A 207 -14.35 3.51 -9.29
N VAL A 208 -15.01 2.39 -9.09
CA VAL A 208 -16.16 1.96 -9.88
C VAL A 208 -17.44 2.43 -9.20
N LYS A 209 -18.04 3.49 -9.72
CA LYS A 209 -19.19 4.17 -9.09
C LYS A 209 -20.32 3.22 -8.72
N GLU A 210 -20.73 2.34 -9.65
CA GLU A 210 -21.83 1.41 -9.42
C GLU A 210 -21.55 0.42 -8.29
N VAL A 211 -20.30 -0.02 -8.17
CA VAL A 211 -19.86 -0.94 -7.10
C VAL A 211 -19.85 -0.21 -5.77
N ARG A 212 -19.29 1.00 -5.75
CA ARG A 212 -19.25 1.84 -4.54
C ARG A 212 -20.64 2.13 -4.02
N GLU A 213 -21.56 2.57 -4.87
CA GLU A 213 -22.94 2.85 -4.52
C GLU A 213 -23.68 1.60 -4.02
N PHE A 214 -23.45 0.45 -4.65
CA PHE A 214 -23.98 -0.82 -4.21
C PHE A 214 -23.50 -1.19 -2.80
N ILE A 215 -22.20 -1.14 -2.53
CA ILE A 215 -21.63 -1.48 -1.21
C ILE A 215 -22.18 -0.56 -0.12
N ILE A 216 -22.22 0.73 -0.37
CA ILE A 216 -22.75 1.71 0.61
C ILE A 216 -24.23 1.45 0.88
N ARG A 217 -25.03 1.24 -0.16
CA ARG A 217 -26.48 1.06 -0.03
C ARG A 217 -26.88 -0.28 0.56
N GLU A 218 -26.29 -1.37 0.07
CA GLU A 218 -26.73 -2.74 0.43
C GLU A 218 -26.00 -3.29 1.65
N LEU A 219 -24.73 -2.93 1.85
CA LEU A 219 -23.95 -3.40 2.99
C LEU A 219 -23.84 -2.36 4.11
N GLY A 220 -24.25 -1.11 3.86
CA GLY A 220 -24.17 -0.03 4.84
C GLY A 220 -22.73 0.34 5.24
N ILE A 221 -21.75 0.01 4.41
CA ILE A 221 -20.31 0.20 4.68
C ILE A 221 -19.80 1.37 3.87
N ASP A 222 -19.20 2.35 4.54
CA ASP A 222 -18.40 3.37 3.88
C ASP A 222 -16.99 2.81 3.64
N ILE A 223 -16.66 2.57 2.38
CA ILE A 223 -15.36 2.02 1.96
C ILE A 223 -14.26 3.07 1.85
N ARG A 224 -14.56 4.35 2.12
CA ARG A 224 -13.53 5.40 2.12
C ARG A 224 -12.57 5.22 3.30
N PRO A 225 -11.27 5.44 3.10
CA PRO A 225 -10.40 5.62 4.24
C PRO A 225 -10.85 6.85 5.02
N ARG A 226 -11.02 6.72 6.33
CA ARG A 226 -11.41 7.83 7.18
C ARG A 226 -10.23 8.69 7.59
N TYR A 227 -9.10 8.04 7.84
CA TYR A 227 -7.91 8.70 8.36
C TYR A 227 -6.73 8.51 7.41
N VAL A 228 -5.91 9.54 7.30
CA VAL A 228 -4.61 9.49 6.63
C VAL A 228 -3.54 9.91 7.63
N LEU A 229 -2.48 9.13 7.71
CA LEU A 229 -1.31 9.42 8.53
C LEU A 229 -0.31 10.24 7.73
N TYR A 230 0.13 11.35 8.30
CA TYR A 230 1.20 12.14 7.70
C TYR A 230 2.20 12.63 8.75
N LEU A 231 3.38 12.95 8.28
CA LEU A 231 4.47 13.46 9.08
C LEU A 231 4.62 14.96 8.83
N PRO A 232 4.23 15.84 9.78
CA PRO A 232 4.31 17.29 9.59
C PRO A 232 5.73 17.77 9.30
N LYS A 233 6.74 17.16 9.96
CA LYS A 233 8.15 17.47 9.77
C LYS A 233 8.63 17.16 8.35
N GLU A 234 8.19 16.06 7.78
CA GLU A 234 8.53 15.61 6.42
C GLU A 234 7.62 16.23 5.36
N ARG A 235 6.49 16.81 5.75
CA ARG A 235 5.42 17.27 4.85
C ARG A 235 4.99 16.21 3.85
N ALA A 236 4.78 15.00 4.33
CA ALA A 236 4.54 13.81 3.51
C ALA A 236 3.62 12.82 4.21
N THR A 237 2.87 12.06 3.43
CA THR A 237 2.21 10.86 3.91
C THR A 237 3.18 9.69 3.97
N THR A 238 2.85 8.68 4.76
CA THR A 238 3.79 7.61 5.13
C THR A 238 3.89 6.49 4.10
N GLY A 239 5.05 5.84 4.06
CA GLY A 239 5.24 4.51 3.49
C GLY A 239 5.49 4.43 1.98
N TRP A 240 5.69 5.53 1.29
CA TRP A 240 5.98 5.52 -0.14
C TRP A 240 7.42 5.12 -0.41
N CYS A 241 7.59 4.01 -1.12
CA CYS A 241 8.88 3.35 -1.33
C CYS A 241 9.09 2.92 -2.77
N GLU A 242 10.35 2.74 -3.12
CA GLU A 242 10.78 2.09 -4.35
C GLU A 242 11.56 0.82 -4.03
N LEU A 243 11.24 -0.29 -4.71
CA LEU A 243 12.17 -1.41 -4.86
C LEU A 243 12.90 -1.25 -6.18
N THR A 244 14.23 -1.28 -6.16
CA THR A 244 15.04 -1.05 -7.35
C THR A 244 16.32 -1.88 -7.35
N LYS A 245 16.79 -2.25 -8.56
CA LYS A 245 18.13 -2.81 -8.78
C LYS A 245 19.17 -1.74 -9.09
N ARG A 246 18.75 -0.51 -9.34
CA ARG A 246 19.64 0.60 -9.64
C ARG A 246 20.47 0.99 -8.42
N GLU A 247 21.69 1.46 -8.65
CA GLU A 247 22.46 2.13 -7.61
C GLU A 247 21.79 3.46 -7.23
N VAL A 248 21.64 3.67 -5.93
CA VAL A 248 20.95 4.83 -5.34
C VAL A 248 21.96 5.71 -4.66
#